data_f6753c923ffeea7b939f83025f4cacbe
#
_entry.id   f6753c923ffeea7b939f83025f4cacbe
#
_cell.length_a   1.000
_cell.length_b   1.000
_cell.length_c   1.000
_cell.angle_alpha   90.00
_cell.angle_beta   90.00
_cell.angle_gamma   90.00
#
_symmetry.space_group_name_H-M   'P 1'
#
loop_
_entity.id
_entity.type
_entity.pdbx_description
1 polymer ?
#
loop_
_entity_poly.entity_id
_entity_poly.type
_entity_poly.pdbx_seq_one_letter_code
_entity_poly.pdbx_strand_id
1 'polypeptide(L)'
;KVAFRFQTRYDGEFDFSDSSFSDRAYVRRARIKGHGYAFSPKVQYKFEYDVHNGQVLDAVIKWNFAGNWNLWFGQTKMPGNIERVFSSQKLQLVDRSLLNKYFTLDRDAGFQLRHKLNLGETFLVRSKLAVSQGEGLNRKAWSSGNSYTGRIELLPFGNFTKKGDYFASDLKREETPKLMLSVTYDYNDNATRQGGQMHLARKFNTNSNTMYTMV
;
A
#
# COMPACT_ATOMS: atom_id res chain seq x y z
N LYS A 1 3.29 -3.64 20.57
CA LYS A 1 3.96 -2.35 20.42
C LYS A 1 2.96 -1.32 19.91
N VAL A 2 2.94 -0.14 20.57
CA VAL A 2 2.14 1.01 20.13
C VAL A 2 3.10 2.09 19.66
N ALA A 3 2.73 2.80 18.59
CA ALA A 3 3.49 3.91 18.04
C ALA A 3 2.54 5.01 17.57
N PHE A 4 2.97 6.24 17.74
CA PHE A 4 2.27 7.42 17.26
C PHE A 4 3.04 8.02 16.10
N ARG A 5 2.30 8.61 15.16
CA ARG A 5 2.87 9.40 14.09
C ARG A 5 2.16 10.74 14.00
N PHE A 6 2.95 11.77 14.10
CA PHE A 6 2.50 13.14 13.91
C PHE A 6 3.32 13.79 12.79
N GLN A 7 2.67 14.54 11.92
CA GLN A 7 3.32 15.28 10.83
C GLN A 7 2.56 16.57 10.59
N THR A 8 3.22 17.69 10.77
CA THR A 8 2.78 19.01 10.32
C THR A 8 3.33 19.29 8.94
N ARG A 9 2.70 20.20 8.24
CA ARG A 9 3.15 20.70 6.95
C ARG A 9 2.90 22.22 6.88
N TYR A 10 3.87 22.91 6.34
CA TYR A 10 3.78 24.30 5.92
C TYR A 10 3.94 24.33 4.40
N ASP A 11 3.01 24.94 3.70
CA ASP A 11 3.04 25.18 2.26
C ASP A 11 3.05 26.70 2.02
N GLY A 12 3.99 27.19 1.22
CA GLY A 12 3.98 28.54 0.67
C GLY A 12 3.84 28.47 -0.85
N GLU A 13 3.00 29.30 -1.42
CA GLU A 13 2.77 29.42 -2.85
C GLU A 13 2.92 30.87 -3.26
N PHE A 14 3.76 31.12 -4.26
CA PHE A 14 3.96 32.42 -4.85
C PHE A 14 3.39 32.42 -6.26
N ASP A 15 2.39 33.27 -6.49
CA ASP A 15 1.84 33.47 -7.84
C ASP A 15 2.59 34.63 -8.53
N PHE A 16 3.28 34.31 -9.62
CA PHE A 16 4.06 35.29 -10.40
C PHE A 16 3.18 36.18 -11.25
N SER A 17 1.92 35.85 -11.48
CA SER A 17 1.04 36.64 -12.34
C SER A 17 0.56 37.94 -11.66
N ASP A 18 0.32 37.86 -10.36
CA ASP A 18 -0.14 38.99 -9.55
C ASP A 18 0.81 39.36 -8.40
N SER A 19 1.97 38.69 -8.36
CA SER A 19 2.99 38.85 -7.30
C SER A 19 2.44 38.59 -5.89
N SER A 20 1.45 37.75 -5.76
CA SER A 20 0.85 37.38 -4.46
C SER A 20 1.55 36.20 -3.81
N PHE A 21 1.59 36.21 -2.47
CA PHE A 21 2.08 35.11 -1.67
C PHE A 21 0.97 34.61 -0.75
N SER A 22 0.74 33.32 -0.79
CA SER A 22 -0.18 32.64 0.14
C SER A 22 0.53 31.51 0.88
N ASP A 23 0.19 31.33 2.15
CA ASP A 23 0.77 30.26 2.95
C ASP A 23 -0.28 29.59 3.83
N ARG A 24 0.04 28.38 4.26
CA ARG A 24 -0.77 27.63 5.21
C ARG A 24 0.06 26.63 6.03
N ALA A 25 -0.27 26.52 7.31
CA ALA A 25 0.27 25.51 8.21
C ALA A 25 -0.85 24.59 8.68
N TYR A 26 -0.63 23.27 8.63
CA TYR A 26 -1.66 22.31 9.03
C TYR A 26 -1.09 20.96 9.46
N VAL A 27 -1.92 20.18 10.17
CA VAL A 27 -1.61 18.79 10.50
C VAL A 27 -1.87 17.91 9.29
N ARG A 28 -0.81 17.44 8.67
CA ARG A 28 -0.90 16.58 7.48
C ARG A 28 -1.31 15.15 7.82
N ARG A 29 -0.82 14.62 8.95
CA ARG A 29 -1.12 13.26 9.42
C ARG A 29 -1.01 13.17 10.93
N ALA A 30 -2.00 12.54 11.55
CA ALA A 30 -1.97 12.13 12.94
C ALA A 30 -2.45 10.68 13.01
N ARG A 31 -1.59 9.73 13.44
CA ARG A 31 -1.91 8.29 13.36
C ARG A 31 -1.47 7.54 14.60
N ILE A 32 -2.33 6.63 15.03
CA ILE A 32 -2.04 5.64 16.07
C ILE A 32 -1.84 4.29 15.39
N LYS A 33 -0.77 3.58 15.77
CA LYS A 33 -0.42 2.28 15.22
C LYS A 33 -0.22 1.29 16.35
N GLY A 34 -0.85 0.13 16.24
CA GLY A 34 -0.64 -1.01 17.10
C GLY A 34 -0.19 -2.22 16.29
N HIS A 35 0.80 -2.96 16.75
CA HIS A 35 1.19 -4.23 16.17
C HIS A 35 1.79 -5.15 17.22
N GLY A 36 1.62 -6.43 16.99
CA GLY A 36 2.12 -7.45 17.91
C GLY A 36 1.82 -8.85 17.41
N TYR A 37 1.96 -9.80 18.31
CA TYR A 37 1.64 -11.19 18.12
C TYR A 37 0.40 -11.55 18.93
N ALA A 38 -0.38 -12.53 18.45
CA ALA A 38 -1.51 -13.09 19.15
C ALA A 38 -1.36 -14.62 19.17
N PHE A 39 -1.46 -15.23 20.33
CA PHE A 39 -1.34 -16.66 20.59
C PHE A 39 0.04 -17.25 20.28
N SER A 40 0.67 -16.88 19.17
CA SER A 40 2.02 -17.32 18.80
C SER A 40 2.72 -16.28 17.93
N PRO A 41 4.06 -16.33 17.80
CA PRO A 41 4.82 -15.48 16.88
C PRO A 41 4.43 -15.62 15.41
N LYS A 42 3.75 -16.71 15.04
CA LYS A 42 3.26 -16.98 13.68
C LYS A 42 2.02 -16.15 13.34
N VAL A 43 1.27 -15.70 14.35
CA VAL A 43 0.06 -14.90 14.17
C VAL A 43 0.36 -13.47 14.61
N GLN A 44 0.39 -12.57 13.67
CA GLN A 44 0.66 -11.15 13.91
C GLN A 44 -0.60 -10.34 13.62
N TYR A 45 -0.80 -9.27 14.38
CA TYR A 45 -1.83 -8.29 14.08
C TYR A 45 -1.21 -6.93 13.80
N LYS A 46 -1.89 -6.14 12.98
CA LYS A 46 -1.57 -4.74 12.76
C LYS A 46 -2.86 -3.93 12.72
N PHE A 47 -2.85 -2.84 13.47
CA PHE A 47 -3.89 -1.84 13.48
C PHE A 47 -3.26 -0.46 13.20
N GLU A 48 -3.89 0.36 12.37
CA GLU A 48 -3.49 1.74 12.11
C GLU A 48 -4.76 2.60 11.97
N TYR A 49 -4.89 3.61 12.83
CA TYR A 49 -5.99 4.57 12.83
C TYR A 49 -5.47 5.96 12.47
N ASP A 50 -6.14 6.62 11.55
CA ASP A 50 -5.87 8.01 11.16
C ASP A 50 -6.79 8.92 11.96
N VAL A 51 -6.24 9.56 13.00
CA VAL A 51 -6.97 10.45 13.91
C VAL A 51 -7.46 11.69 13.16
N HIS A 52 -6.64 12.21 12.24
CA HIS A 52 -6.97 13.41 11.47
C HIS A 52 -8.19 13.23 10.56
N ASN A 53 -8.31 12.06 9.94
CA ASN A 53 -9.42 11.75 9.02
C ASN A 53 -10.51 10.88 9.66
N GLY A 54 -10.38 10.51 10.94
CA GLY A 54 -11.39 9.71 11.67
C GLY A 54 -11.60 8.31 11.08
N GLN A 55 -10.54 7.62 10.59
CA GLN A 55 -10.74 6.36 9.86
C GLN A 55 -9.69 5.29 10.17
N VAL A 56 -10.12 4.04 10.12
CA VAL A 56 -9.24 2.88 10.21
C VAL A 56 -8.49 2.74 8.88
N LEU A 57 -7.16 2.73 8.93
CA LEU A 57 -6.33 2.49 7.76
C LEU A 57 -5.99 1.01 7.60
N ASP A 58 -5.44 0.40 8.63
CA ASP A 58 -5.14 -1.03 8.63
C ASP A 58 -5.78 -1.70 9.84
N ALA A 59 -6.45 -2.82 9.62
CA ALA A 59 -6.94 -3.76 10.62
C ALA A 59 -6.77 -5.15 10.02
N VAL A 60 -5.62 -5.80 10.28
CA VAL A 60 -5.23 -7.03 9.59
C VAL A 60 -4.56 -8.02 10.52
N ILE A 61 -4.95 -9.27 10.39
CA ILE A 61 -4.28 -10.44 10.98
C ILE A 61 -3.44 -11.09 9.88
N LYS A 62 -2.23 -11.51 10.25
CA LYS A 62 -1.25 -12.12 9.37
C LYS A 62 -0.80 -13.43 9.98
N TRP A 63 -1.04 -14.51 9.29
CA TRP A 63 -0.70 -15.84 9.74
C TRP A 63 0.37 -16.47 8.86
N ASN A 64 1.55 -16.70 9.43
CA ASN A 64 2.60 -17.51 8.81
C ASN A 64 2.33 -18.97 9.13
N PHE A 65 1.61 -19.66 8.26
CA PHE A 65 1.17 -21.03 8.52
C PHE A 65 2.18 -22.09 8.06
N ALA A 66 3.05 -21.79 7.11
CA ALA A 66 3.97 -22.75 6.50
C ALA A 66 5.32 -22.11 6.09
N GLY A 67 5.96 -21.40 7.01
CA GLY A 67 7.29 -20.80 6.78
C GLY A 67 7.32 -19.75 5.70
N ASN A 68 7.32 -20.17 4.43
CA ASN A 68 7.35 -19.27 3.27
C ASN A 68 5.97 -18.74 2.88
N TRP A 69 4.91 -19.24 3.46
CA TRP A 69 3.54 -18.88 3.17
C TRP A 69 2.92 -18.04 4.27
N ASN A 70 2.26 -16.96 3.89
CA ASN A 70 1.55 -16.08 4.80
C ASN A 70 0.15 -15.80 4.27
N LEU A 71 -0.85 -16.03 5.11
CA LEU A 71 -2.22 -15.62 4.86
C LEU A 71 -2.53 -14.37 5.67
N TRP A 72 -3.01 -13.33 5.00
CA TRP A 72 -3.44 -12.10 5.63
C TRP A 72 -4.94 -11.95 5.47
N PHE A 73 -5.62 -11.54 6.52
CA PHE A 73 -7.05 -11.31 6.53
C PHE A 73 -7.38 -9.96 7.18
N GLY A 74 -8.24 -9.18 6.54
CA GLY A 74 -8.71 -7.89 7.01
C GLY A 74 -8.35 -6.75 6.06
N GLN A 75 -8.52 -5.52 6.54
CA GLN A 75 -8.25 -4.32 5.75
C GLN A 75 -6.78 -3.92 5.81
N THR A 76 -6.14 -3.83 4.66
CA THR A 76 -4.75 -3.37 4.52
C THR A 76 -4.44 -2.98 3.08
N LYS A 77 -3.24 -2.51 2.82
CA LYS A 77 -2.79 -2.19 1.46
C LYS A 77 -2.81 -3.42 0.56
N MET A 78 -3.42 -3.28 -0.60
CA MET A 78 -3.38 -4.28 -1.65
C MET A 78 -1.97 -4.38 -2.28
N PRO A 79 -1.60 -5.51 -2.88
CA PRO A 79 -0.31 -5.69 -3.55
C PRO A 79 -0.28 -4.97 -4.90
N GLY A 80 -0.58 -3.68 -4.92
CA GLY A 80 -0.59 -2.81 -6.08
C GLY A 80 0.78 -2.22 -6.43
N ASN A 81 0.78 -1.01 -6.98
CA ASN A 81 2.00 -0.29 -7.34
C ASN A 81 2.93 -0.07 -6.13
N ILE A 82 4.22 -0.20 -6.37
CA ILE A 82 5.24 -0.19 -5.31
C ILE A 82 5.26 1.13 -4.53
N GLU A 83 5.09 2.26 -5.19
CA GLU A 83 5.07 3.57 -4.55
C GLU A 83 3.94 3.70 -3.51
N ARG A 84 2.80 3.05 -3.74
CA ARG A 84 1.71 3.00 -2.76
C ARG A 84 2.00 2.06 -1.61
N VAL A 85 2.67 0.95 -1.88
CA VAL A 85 3.08 -0.02 -0.86
C VAL A 85 4.05 0.60 0.14
N PHE A 86 4.94 1.50 -0.29
CA PHE A 86 5.84 2.23 0.60
C PHE A 86 5.08 2.97 1.71
N SER A 87 5.71 3.01 2.89
CA SER A 87 5.25 3.94 3.92
C SER A 87 5.48 5.37 3.46
N SER A 88 4.53 6.27 3.73
CA SER A 88 4.72 7.70 3.48
C SER A 88 5.82 8.37 4.34
N GLN A 89 6.50 7.61 5.20
CA GLN A 89 7.72 8.03 5.92
C GLN A 89 9.00 7.65 5.17
N LYS A 90 8.88 6.92 4.06
CA LYS A 90 9.98 6.32 3.32
C LYS A 90 9.95 6.75 1.85
N LEU A 91 9.25 7.83 1.57
CA LEU A 91 9.23 8.47 0.27
C LEU A 91 10.52 9.29 0.08
N GLN A 92 10.94 9.46 -1.15
CA GLN A 92 12.05 10.34 -1.50
C GLN A 92 11.63 11.81 -1.42
N LEU A 93 10.43 12.11 -1.87
CA LEU A 93 9.83 13.44 -1.81
C LEU A 93 8.70 13.48 -0.78
N VAL A 94 8.19 14.66 -0.49
CA VAL A 94 7.13 14.89 0.50
C VAL A 94 5.84 14.14 0.14
N ASP A 95 5.49 14.12 -1.12
CA ASP A 95 4.30 13.44 -1.65
C ASP A 95 4.67 12.39 -2.71
N ARG A 96 3.70 11.54 -3.05
CA ARG A 96 3.81 10.57 -4.12
C ARG A 96 3.59 11.22 -5.48
N SER A 97 4.00 10.54 -6.54
CA SER A 97 3.79 10.98 -7.92
C SER A 97 2.31 11.20 -8.25
N LEU A 98 2.05 11.99 -9.29
CA LEU A 98 0.69 12.19 -9.81
C LEU A 98 0.08 10.88 -10.32
N LEU A 99 0.88 9.97 -10.88
CA LEU A 99 0.42 8.65 -11.28
C LEU A 99 -0.18 7.88 -10.11
N ASN A 100 0.44 7.96 -8.93
CA ASN A 100 -0.09 7.31 -7.74
C ASN A 100 -1.41 7.92 -7.22
N LYS A 101 -1.81 9.09 -7.72
CA LYS A 101 -3.11 9.69 -7.39
C LYS A 101 -4.25 8.95 -8.09
N TYR A 102 -4.04 8.55 -9.33
CA TYR A 102 -5.08 8.00 -10.21
C TYR A 102 -4.92 6.51 -10.46
N PHE A 103 -3.70 6.02 -10.67
CA PHE A 103 -3.39 4.64 -11.02
C PHE A 103 -2.77 3.92 -9.83
N THR A 104 -3.58 3.62 -8.83
CA THR A 104 -3.11 2.93 -7.63
C THR A 104 -4.20 2.07 -7.02
N LEU A 105 -3.78 0.92 -6.51
CA LEU A 105 -4.58 0.14 -5.56
C LEU A 105 -4.20 0.58 -4.15
N ASP A 106 -5.18 1.08 -3.41
CA ASP A 106 -4.96 1.48 -2.02
C ASP A 106 -5.29 0.33 -1.07
N ARG A 107 -5.87 0.62 0.05
CA ARG A 107 -6.32 -0.34 1.04
C ARG A 107 -7.71 -0.85 0.72
N ASP A 108 -7.91 -2.12 0.99
CA ASP A 108 -9.20 -2.75 0.90
C ASP A 108 -9.32 -3.90 1.91
N ALA A 109 -10.52 -4.36 2.16
CA ALA A 109 -10.82 -5.48 3.04
C ALA A 109 -10.87 -6.79 2.25
N GLY A 110 -10.18 -7.81 2.72
CA GLY A 110 -10.14 -9.11 2.05
C GLY A 110 -9.05 -10.03 2.55
N PHE A 111 -8.69 -11.00 1.72
CA PHE A 111 -7.65 -11.99 1.96
C PHE A 111 -6.47 -11.73 1.04
N GLN A 112 -5.26 -11.99 1.54
CA GLN A 112 -4.06 -11.97 0.73
C GLN A 112 -3.21 -13.19 1.06
N LEU A 113 -2.93 -14.01 0.06
CA LEU A 113 -1.96 -15.11 0.13
C LEU A 113 -0.62 -14.61 -0.39
N ARG A 114 0.42 -14.78 0.40
CA ARG A 114 1.78 -14.34 0.08
C ARG A 114 2.74 -15.50 0.20
N HIS A 115 3.55 -15.67 -0.82
CA HIS A 115 4.56 -16.70 -0.88
C HIS A 115 5.93 -16.10 -1.18
N LYS A 116 6.96 -16.73 -0.65
CA LYS A 116 8.36 -16.37 -0.86
C LYS A 116 9.14 -17.62 -1.24
N LEU A 117 9.75 -17.61 -2.41
CA LEU A 117 10.52 -18.72 -2.95
C LEU A 117 11.95 -18.27 -3.22
N ASN A 118 12.93 -18.94 -2.62
CA ASN A 118 14.33 -18.77 -2.98
C ASN A 118 14.69 -19.80 -4.06
N LEU A 119 15.22 -19.34 -5.18
CA LEU A 119 15.73 -20.16 -6.27
C LEU A 119 17.27 -20.03 -6.28
N GLY A 120 17.94 -21.06 -5.78
CA GLY A 120 19.38 -21.02 -5.54
C GLY A 120 19.76 -20.09 -4.38
N GLU A 121 20.97 -19.55 -4.41
CA GLU A 121 21.54 -18.78 -3.30
C GLU A 121 21.06 -17.33 -3.25
N THR A 122 20.84 -16.71 -4.40
CA THR A 122 20.57 -15.27 -4.50
C THR A 122 19.20 -14.93 -5.09
N PHE A 123 18.71 -15.70 -6.05
CA PHE A 123 17.47 -15.37 -6.74
C PHE A 123 16.23 -15.58 -5.85
N LEU A 124 15.44 -14.54 -5.70
CA LEU A 124 14.23 -14.58 -4.89
C LEU A 124 13.00 -14.20 -5.71
N VAL A 125 11.95 -15.01 -5.60
CA VAL A 125 10.61 -14.74 -6.15
C VAL A 125 9.64 -14.50 -4.98
N ARG A 126 8.86 -13.44 -5.06
CA ARG A 126 7.75 -13.19 -4.15
C ARG A 126 6.45 -13.12 -4.94
N SER A 127 5.50 -13.95 -4.57
CA SER A 127 4.16 -13.96 -5.15
C SER A 127 3.14 -13.46 -4.14
N LYS A 128 2.19 -12.65 -4.58
CA LYS A 128 1.13 -12.11 -3.75
C LYS A 128 -0.18 -12.20 -4.53
N LEU A 129 -1.15 -12.88 -3.98
CA LEU A 129 -2.51 -12.97 -4.50
C LEU A 129 -3.45 -12.34 -3.49
N ALA A 130 -4.43 -11.60 -3.95
CA ALA A 130 -5.44 -11.01 -3.08
C ALA A 130 -6.83 -11.15 -3.70
N VAL A 131 -7.81 -11.39 -2.84
CA VAL A 131 -9.23 -11.26 -3.13
C VAL A 131 -9.78 -10.28 -2.13
N SER A 132 -10.34 -9.19 -2.60
CA SER A 132 -10.86 -8.10 -1.76
C SER A 132 -12.20 -7.62 -2.25
N GLN A 133 -12.86 -6.78 -1.45
CA GLN A 133 -14.18 -6.27 -1.78
C GLN A 133 -14.20 -5.39 -3.04
N GLY A 134 -13.08 -4.74 -3.38
CA GLY A 134 -12.96 -3.90 -4.58
C GLY A 134 -13.43 -2.46 -4.41
N GLU A 135 -14.04 -2.11 -3.29
CA GLU A 135 -14.63 -0.80 -3.03
C GLU A 135 -13.68 0.17 -2.31
N GLY A 136 -12.58 -0.36 -1.79
CA GLY A 136 -11.55 0.41 -1.12
C GLY A 136 -11.81 0.71 0.36
N LEU A 137 -11.03 1.60 0.91
CA LEU A 137 -10.91 1.88 2.34
C LEU A 137 -12.23 2.23 3.01
N ASN A 138 -12.61 1.47 4.05
CA ASN A 138 -13.77 1.70 4.93
C ASN A 138 -15.11 1.88 4.19
N ARG A 139 -15.28 1.18 3.07
CA ARG A 139 -16.51 1.26 2.31
C ARG A 139 -17.52 0.23 2.81
N LYS A 140 -18.78 0.67 2.91
CA LYS A 140 -19.95 -0.15 3.27
C LYS A 140 -20.85 -0.38 2.05
N ALA A 141 -20.32 -0.19 0.85
CA ALA A 141 -21.08 -0.42 -0.35
C ALA A 141 -21.31 -1.93 -0.53
N TRP A 142 -22.54 -2.31 -0.85
CA TRP A 142 -22.84 -3.65 -1.28
C TRP A 142 -22.55 -3.73 -2.77
N SER A 143 -21.57 -4.54 -3.16
CA SER A 143 -21.37 -4.92 -4.55
C SER A 143 -21.44 -6.43 -4.67
N SER A 144 -21.87 -6.92 -5.82
CA SER A 144 -21.92 -8.36 -6.11
C SER A 144 -20.59 -8.90 -6.62
N GLY A 145 -19.60 -8.04 -6.86
CA GLY A 145 -18.28 -8.40 -7.37
C GLY A 145 -17.17 -8.30 -6.34
N ASN A 146 -16.00 -8.80 -6.70
CA ASN A 146 -14.77 -8.72 -5.92
C ASN A 146 -13.61 -8.23 -6.79
N SER A 147 -12.58 -7.69 -6.15
CA SER A 147 -11.29 -7.42 -6.81
C SER A 147 -10.33 -8.59 -6.61
N TYR A 148 -9.69 -8.99 -7.69
CA TYR A 148 -8.69 -10.06 -7.77
C TYR A 148 -7.36 -9.45 -8.17
N THR A 149 -6.41 -9.43 -7.25
CA THR A 149 -5.09 -8.83 -7.48
C THR A 149 -4.01 -9.90 -7.45
N GLY A 150 -3.18 -9.95 -8.49
CA GLY A 150 -1.97 -10.78 -8.56
C GLY A 150 -0.73 -9.91 -8.71
N ARG A 151 0.33 -10.20 -7.93
CA ARG A 151 1.62 -9.54 -8.06
C ARG A 151 2.76 -10.52 -7.93
N ILE A 152 3.72 -10.42 -8.86
CA ILE A 152 4.99 -11.15 -8.82
C ILE A 152 6.13 -10.15 -8.73
N GLU A 153 7.08 -10.42 -7.85
CA GLU A 153 8.32 -9.66 -7.69
C GLU A 153 9.51 -10.59 -7.86
N LEU A 154 10.44 -10.23 -8.74
CA LEU A 154 11.68 -10.93 -9.03
C LEU A 154 12.85 -10.13 -8.47
N LEU A 155 13.66 -10.74 -7.64
CA LEU A 155 14.84 -10.14 -7.04
C LEU A 155 16.08 -11.00 -7.39
N PRO A 156 16.68 -10.80 -8.58
CA PRO A 156 17.75 -11.64 -9.08
C PRO A 156 19.02 -11.57 -8.21
N PHE A 157 19.24 -10.47 -7.51
CA PHE A 157 20.42 -10.27 -6.64
C PHE A 157 20.07 -10.38 -5.15
N GLY A 158 18.98 -11.09 -4.83
CA GLY A 158 18.54 -11.35 -3.47
C GLY A 158 17.82 -10.19 -2.79
N ASN A 159 17.67 -10.31 -1.48
CA ASN A 159 17.00 -9.32 -0.68
C ASN A 159 17.80 -8.02 -0.58
N PHE A 160 17.10 -6.90 -0.55
CA PHE A 160 17.68 -5.61 -0.18
C PHE A 160 17.99 -5.57 1.33
N THR A 161 19.04 -4.89 1.70
CA THR A 161 19.47 -4.71 3.09
C THR A 161 18.38 -4.04 3.91
N LYS A 162 18.00 -4.66 5.04
CA LYS A 162 16.98 -4.14 5.95
C LYS A 162 15.66 -3.73 5.27
N LYS A 163 15.26 -4.48 4.23
CA LYS A 163 14.07 -4.19 3.38
C LYS A 163 14.17 -2.85 2.67
N GLY A 164 15.33 -2.55 2.08
CA GLY A 164 15.59 -1.35 1.28
C GLY A 164 14.63 -1.21 0.10
N ASP A 165 14.15 -2.33 -0.46
CA ASP A 165 13.12 -2.39 -1.50
C ASP A 165 11.75 -1.79 -1.10
N TYR A 166 11.54 -1.43 0.16
CA TYR A 166 10.38 -0.70 0.66
C TYR A 166 10.68 0.77 1.00
N PHE A 167 11.76 1.32 0.45
CA PHE A 167 12.11 2.74 0.49
C PHE A 167 12.15 3.30 -0.93
N ALA A 168 11.79 4.55 -1.09
CA ALA A 168 11.80 5.21 -2.40
C ALA A 168 13.18 5.70 -2.85
N SER A 169 14.21 5.43 -2.06
CA SER A 169 15.60 5.75 -2.36
C SER A 169 16.53 4.82 -1.58
N ASP A 170 17.78 4.72 -2.00
CA ASP A 170 18.77 3.87 -1.33
C ASP A 170 19.32 4.49 -0.04
N LEU A 171 18.42 4.69 0.93
CA LEU A 171 18.79 5.15 2.28
C LEU A 171 19.53 4.08 3.10
N LYS A 172 19.55 2.84 2.63
CA LYS A 172 20.22 1.73 3.32
C LYS A 172 21.65 1.51 2.86
N ARG A 173 22.06 2.24 1.81
CA ARG A 173 23.41 2.18 1.24
C ARG A 173 23.78 0.75 0.90
N GLU A 174 23.12 0.20 -0.14
CA GLU A 174 23.43 -1.14 -0.64
C GLU A 174 24.90 -1.18 -1.11
N GLU A 175 25.68 -2.12 -0.58
CA GLU A 175 27.08 -2.30 -0.94
C GLU A 175 27.24 -2.92 -2.34
N THR A 176 26.23 -3.66 -2.78
CA THR A 176 26.20 -4.32 -4.09
C THR A 176 24.93 -3.94 -4.84
N PRO A 177 24.95 -3.91 -6.18
CA PRO A 177 23.76 -3.62 -6.96
C PRO A 177 22.59 -4.56 -6.61
N LYS A 178 21.41 -4.01 -6.42
CA LYS A 178 20.17 -4.73 -6.17
C LYS A 178 19.13 -4.34 -7.22
N LEU A 179 18.30 -5.31 -7.59
CA LEU A 179 17.25 -5.11 -8.57
C LEU A 179 15.97 -5.79 -8.08
N MET A 180 14.84 -5.13 -8.21
CA MET A 180 13.51 -5.71 -8.06
C MET A 180 12.69 -5.36 -9.30
N LEU A 181 12.31 -6.38 -10.06
CA LEU A 181 11.34 -6.27 -11.14
C LEU A 181 10.00 -6.78 -10.64
N SER A 182 8.91 -6.10 -10.99
CA SER A 182 7.62 -6.57 -10.53
C SER A 182 6.51 -6.23 -11.53
N VAL A 183 5.55 -7.13 -11.61
CA VAL A 183 4.32 -6.91 -12.36
C VAL A 183 3.12 -7.15 -11.45
N THR A 184 2.11 -6.31 -11.58
CA THR A 184 0.83 -6.45 -10.89
C THR A 184 -0.29 -6.44 -11.92
N TYR A 185 -1.22 -7.35 -11.76
CA TYR A 185 -2.49 -7.35 -12.48
C TYR A 185 -3.64 -7.29 -11.47
N ASP A 186 -4.64 -6.47 -11.73
CA ASP A 186 -5.85 -6.36 -10.95
C ASP A 186 -7.08 -6.37 -11.85
N TYR A 187 -8.06 -7.16 -11.48
CA TYR A 187 -9.38 -7.19 -12.07
C TYR A 187 -10.41 -6.99 -10.98
N ASN A 188 -11.19 -5.92 -11.09
CA ASN A 188 -12.25 -5.60 -10.15
C ASN A 188 -13.59 -5.74 -10.85
N ASP A 189 -14.34 -6.75 -10.44
CA ASP A 189 -15.66 -7.08 -10.98
C ASP A 189 -16.72 -6.17 -10.36
N ASN A 190 -17.60 -5.62 -11.19
CA ASN A 190 -18.74 -4.81 -10.80
C ASN A 190 -18.39 -3.65 -9.87
N ALA A 191 -17.27 -2.98 -10.13
CA ALA A 191 -16.77 -1.87 -9.32
C ALA A 191 -17.73 -0.68 -9.33
N THR A 192 -17.97 -0.07 -8.18
CA THR A 192 -18.78 1.17 -8.06
C THR A 192 -17.97 2.42 -8.33
N ARG A 193 -16.65 2.30 -8.40
CA ARG A 193 -15.73 3.42 -8.63
C ARG A 193 -14.42 3.00 -9.28
N GLN A 194 -13.79 3.95 -9.93
CA GLN A 194 -12.45 3.80 -10.44
C GLN A 194 -11.47 3.57 -9.28
N GLY A 195 -10.43 2.76 -9.49
CA GLY A 195 -9.30 2.67 -8.58
C GLY A 195 -8.65 4.04 -8.35
N GLY A 196 -8.02 4.22 -7.22
CA GLY A 196 -7.38 5.48 -6.88
C GLY A 196 -7.06 5.59 -5.41
N GLN A 197 -6.38 6.67 -5.05
CA GLN A 197 -5.94 6.90 -3.68
C GLN A 197 -7.08 7.33 -2.77
N MET A 198 -7.40 6.52 -1.77
CA MET A 198 -8.33 6.84 -0.69
C MET A 198 -9.68 7.39 -1.20
N HIS A 199 -9.93 8.69 -1.02
CA HIS A 199 -11.19 9.35 -1.37
C HIS A 199 -11.22 9.95 -2.76
N LEU A 200 -10.12 9.88 -3.49
CA LEU A 200 -9.99 10.47 -4.82
C LEU A 200 -10.56 9.58 -5.94
N ALA A 201 -10.96 8.35 -5.59
CA ALA A 201 -11.58 7.44 -6.54
C ALA A 201 -12.91 8.01 -7.04
N ARG A 202 -13.01 8.20 -8.34
CA ARG A 202 -14.22 8.70 -9.00
C ARG A 202 -15.30 7.61 -8.99
N LYS A 203 -16.51 7.96 -8.56
CA LYS A 203 -17.67 7.07 -8.69
C LYS A 203 -18.06 6.91 -10.15
N PHE A 204 -18.50 5.72 -10.51
CA PHE A 204 -19.17 5.47 -11.77
C PHE A 204 -20.66 5.81 -11.66
N ASN A 205 -21.28 6.14 -12.77
CA ASN A 205 -22.75 6.29 -12.85
C ASN A 205 -23.44 4.92 -12.77
N THR A 206 -22.78 3.90 -13.35
CA THR A 206 -23.20 2.50 -13.30
C THR A 206 -21.97 1.69 -12.88
N ASN A 207 -22.19 0.53 -12.23
CA ASN A 207 -21.10 -0.36 -11.91
C ASN A 207 -20.39 -0.87 -13.17
N SER A 208 -19.08 -0.99 -13.11
CA SER A 208 -18.24 -1.38 -14.25
C SER A 208 -17.11 -2.28 -13.82
N ASN A 209 -16.69 -3.14 -14.73
CA ASN A 209 -15.47 -3.92 -14.55
C ASN A 209 -14.25 -3.03 -14.81
N THR A 210 -13.26 -3.11 -13.95
CA THR A 210 -12.02 -2.36 -14.12
C THR A 210 -10.81 -3.30 -14.09
N MET A 211 -9.83 -3.01 -14.94
CA MET A 211 -8.59 -3.77 -15.02
C MET A 211 -7.40 -2.83 -14.95
N TYR A 212 -6.38 -3.24 -14.21
CA TYR A 212 -5.12 -2.50 -14.10
C TYR A 212 -3.94 -3.44 -14.25
N THR A 213 -2.96 -3.03 -15.04
CA THR A 213 -1.65 -3.66 -15.11
C THR A 213 -0.60 -2.64 -14.70
N MET A 214 0.29 -3.02 -13.79
CA MET A 214 1.34 -2.17 -13.24
C MET A 214 2.67 -2.92 -13.26
N VAL A 215 3.70 -2.26 -13.76
CA VAL A 215 5.07 -2.81 -13.86
C VAL A 215 6.02 -2.07 -12.94
#